data_4c152b1cd97b079324577379641933b4
#
_entry.id   4c152b1cd97b079324577379641933b4
#
_cell.length_a   1.000
_cell.length_b   1.000
_cell.length_c   1.000
_cell.angle_alpha   90.00
_cell.angle_beta   90.00
_cell.angle_gamma   90.00
#
_symmetry.space_group_name_H-M   'P 1'
#
loop_
_entity.id
_entity.type
_entity.pdbx_description
1 polymer ?
#
loop_
_entity_poly.entity_id
_entity_poly.type
_entity_poly.pdbx_seq_one_letter_code
_entity_poly.pdbx_strand_id
1 'polypeptide(L)' 'PRFIHRTGHGIGVEEHEDPYVVAGNAEPLVAGHAFSIEPGIYTPGRWGLRLEDIVVAGEAGPDALNHADHALVVVEA' A
#
# COMPACT_ATOMS: atom_id res chain seq x y z
N PRO A 1 -2.28 8.71 -16.99
CA PRO A 1 -1.90 7.90 -15.83
C PRO A 1 -2.89 6.78 -15.57
N ARG A 2 -2.38 5.65 -15.13
CA ARG A 2 -3.22 4.48 -14.90
C ARG A 2 -2.93 3.85 -13.56
N PHE A 3 -4.01 3.41 -12.92
CA PHE A 3 -3.97 2.62 -11.70
C PHE A 3 -4.06 1.15 -12.11
N ILE A 4 -2.93 0.46 -12.18
CA ILE A 4 -2.83 -0.85 -12.84
C ILE A 4 -2.58 -2.04 -11.91
N HIS A 5 -2.56 -1.83 -10.61
CA HIS A 5 -2.37 -2.92 -9.65
C HIS A 5 -3.25 -2.71 -8.43
N ARG A 6 -3.26 -3.71 -7.55
CA ARG A 6 -3.95 -3.59 -6.27
C ARG A 6 -3.36 -2.45 -5.45
N THR A 7 -4.21 -1.79 -4.66
CA THR A 7 -3.76 -0.72 -3.76
C THR A 7 -2.92 -1.29 -2.62
N GLY A 8 -3.12 -2.53 -2.26
CA GLY A 8 -2.35 -3.17 -1.20
C GLY A 8 -2.65 -4.65 -1.05
N HIS A 9 -1.93 -5.29 -0.15
CA HIS A 9 -2.05 -6.71 0.11
C HIS A 9 -1.69 -7.02 1.56
N GLY A 10 -2.22 -8.14 2.08
CA GLY A 10 -1.82 -8.65 3.38
C GLY A 10 -0.36 -9.10 3.39
N ILE A 11 0.22 -9.06 4.56
CA ILE A 11 1.60 -9.50 4.82
C ILE A 11 1.59 -10.32 6.10
N GLY A 12 2.25 -11.46 6.07
CA GLY A 12 2.35 -12.30 7.25
C GLY A 12 3.40 -13.37 7.01
N VAL A 13 2.97 -14.63 7.03
CA VAL A 13 3.85 -15.75 6.69
C VAL A 13 4.31 -15.64 5.25
N GLU A 14 3.45 -15.12 4.38
CA GLU A 14 3.78 -14.88 2.98
C GLU A 14 3.94 -13.39 2.70
N GLU A 15 4.70 -13.06 1.66
CA GLU A 15 4.91 -11.69 1.24
C GLU A 15 3.61 -11.06 0.73
N HIS A 16 2.80 -11.86 0.06
CA HIS A 16 1.49 -11.43 -0.43
C HIS A 16 0.45 -12.45 0.02
N GLU A 17 -0.51 -11.98 0.80
CA GLU A 17 -1.62 -12.82 1.26
C GLU A 17 -2.85 -11.95 1.50
N ASP A 18 -3.99 -12.57 1.81
CA ASP A 18 -5.19 -11.83 2.21
C ASP A 18 -4.93 -11.01 3.47
N PRO A 19 -5.56 -9.86 3.64
CA PRO A 19 -6.56 -9.25 2.75
C PRO A 19 -5.92 -8.51 1.57
N TYR A 20 -6.69 -8.39 0.48
CA TYR A 20 -6.27 -7.59 -0.68
C TYR A 20 -7.08 -6.31 -0.76
N VAL A 21 -6.38 -5.19 -0.90
CA VAL A 21 -7.00 -3.87 -1.02
C VAL A 21 -7.24 -3.59 -2.50
N VAL A 22 -8.42 -3.96 -2.95
CA VAL A 22 -8.83 -3.81 -4.35
C VAL A 22 -10.27 -3.32 -4.40
N ALA A 23 -10.64 -2.71 -5.54
CA ALA A 23 -12.01 -2.32 -5.77
C ALA A 23 -12.92 -3.56 -5.73
N GLY A 24 -14.06 -3.43 -5.07
CA GLY A 24 -15.04 -4.52 -4.96
C GLY A 24 -14.83 -5.46 -3.77
N ASN A 25 -13.72 -5.36 -3.06
CA ASN A 25 -13.53 -6.13 -1.83
C ASN A 25 -14.22 -5.44 -0.67
N ALA A 26 -15.30 -6.05 -0.17
CA ALA A 26 -16.08 -5.51 0.94
C ALA A 26 -15.80 -6.22 2.27
N GLU A 27 -14.80 -7.10 2.34
CA GLU A 27 -14.47 -7.80 3.57
C GLU A 27 -13.89 -6.82 4.61
N PRO A 28 -14.42 -6.79 5.85
CA PRO A 28 -13.87 -5.94 6.88
C PRO A 28 -12.48 -6.41 7.31
N LEU A 29 -11.62 -5.46 7.64
CA LEU A 29 -10.32 -5.76 8.23
C LEU A 29 -10.49 -6.23 9.67
N VAL A 30 -9.69 -7.19 10.06
CA VAL A 30 -9.66 -7.71 11.43
C VAL A 30 -8.46 -7.12 12.16
N ALA A 31 -8.65 -6.73 13.41
CA ALA A 31 -7.55 -6.21 14.23
C ALA A 31 -6.37 -7.18 14.24
N GLY A 32 -5.19 -6.66 14.00
CA GLY A 32 -3.97 -7.46 13.87
C GLY A 32 -3.58 -7.77 12.43
N HIS A 33 -4.47 -7.55 11.44
CA HIS A 33 -4.07 -7.70 10.03
C HIS A 33 -2.97 -6.69 9.68
N ALA A 34 -1.86 -7.19 9.15
CA ALA A 34 -0.81 -6.36 8.58
C ALA A 34 -0.96 -6.36 7.07
N PHE A 35 -0.85 -5.20 6.45
CA PHE A 35 -1.04 -5.08 5.01
C PHE A 35 -0.28 -3.87 4.48
N SER A 36 -0.03 -3.88 3.19
CA SER A 36 0.57 -2.74 2.50
C SER A 36 -0.52 -1.79 2.02
N ILE A 37 -0.18 -0.52 1.93
CA ILE A 37 -0.91 0.49 1.19
C ILE A 37 0.07 1.07 0.20
N GLU A 38 -0.09 0.73 -1.08
CA GLU A 38 0.90 1.06 -2.10
C GLU A 38 0.28 1.50 -3.42
N PRO A 39 -0.51 2.57 -3.42
CA PRO A 39 -1.09 3.08 -4.66
C PRO A 39 0.01 3.51 -5.62
N GLY A 40 -0.21 3.25 -6.90
CA GLY A 40 0.73 3.63 -7.94
C GLY A 40 0.00 4.18 -9.16
N ILE A 41 0.63 5.13 -9.81
CA ILE A 41 0.13 5.74 -11.03
C ILE A 41 1.23 5.60 -12.09
N TYR A 42 0.87 5.05 -13.25
CA TYR A 42 1.84 4.75 -14.28
C TYR A 42 1.39 5.31 -15.62
N THR A 43 2.31 5.94 -16.32
CA THR A 43 2.10 6.41 -17.70
C THR A 43 3.01 5.59 -18.58
N PRO A 44 2.46 4.64 -19.38
CA PRO A 44 3.27 3.72 -20.16
C PRO A 44 4.32 4.42 -21.02
N GLY A 45 5.55 3.92 -20.95
CA GLY A 45 6.67 4.45 -21.72
C GLY A 45 7.20 5.80 -21.27
N ARG A 46 6.67 6.38 -20.20
CA ARG A 46 7.08 7.71 -19.74
C ARG A 46 7.57 7.70 -18.29
N TRP A 47 6.67 7.42 -17.34
CA TRP A 47 7.03 7.40 -15.92
C TRP A 47 6.01 6.62 -15.10
N GLY A 48 6.39 6.33 -13.88
CA GLY A 48 5.50 5.76 -12.89
C GLY A 48 5.89 6.22 -11.51
N LEU A 49 4.95 6.14 -10.59
CA LEU A 49 5.14 6.52 -9.20
C LEU A 49 4.36 5.57 -8.30
N ARG A 50 4.98 5.13 -7.22
CA ARG A 50 4.32 4.36 -6.17
C ARG A 50 4.80 4.84 -4.82
N LEU A 51 3.88 4.98 -3.88
CA LEU A 51 4.17 5.23 -2.47
C LEU A 51 3.69 4.02 -1.69
N GLU A 52 4.51 3.51 -0.79
CA GLU A 52 4.17 2.29 -0.05
C GLU A 52 4.41 2.47 1.45
N ASP A 53 3.41 2.08 2.24
CA ASP A 53 3.51 1.97 3.69
C ASP A 53 3.01 0.61 4.14
N ILE A 54 3.53 0.13 5.25
CA ILE A 54 3.04 -1.07 5.92
C ILE A 54 2.24 -0.64 7.14
N VAL A 55 1.04 -1.15 7.28
CA VAL A 55 0.08 -0.75 8.29
C VAL A 55 -0.49 -1.98 8.97
N VAL A 56 -0.70 -1.88 10.30
CA VAL A 56 -1.43 -2.89 11.05
C VAL A 56 -2.81 -2.31 11.39
N ALA A 57 -3.86 -3.08 11.16
CA ALA A 57 -5.21 -2.72 11.57
C ALA A 57 -5.29 -2.87 13.10
N GLY A 58 -5.31 -1.76 13.82
CA GLY A 58 -5.45 -1.74 15.26
C GLY A 58 -6.92 -1.60 15.67
N GLU A 59 -7.22 -1.90 16.92
CA GLU A 59 -8.59 -1.78 17.44
C GLU A 59 -9.10 -0.34 17.43
N ALA A 60 -8.21 0.64 17.63
CA ALA A 60 -8.55 2.05 17.65
C ALA A 60 -8.25 2.77 16.34
N GLY A 61 -7.72 2.08 15.35
CA GLY A 61 -7.38 2.67 14.06
C GLY A 61 -6.08 2.09 13.50
N PRO A 62 -5.60 2.61 12.37
CA PRO A 62 -4.40 2.10 11.73
C PRO A 62 -3.14 2.44 12.53
N ASP A 63 -2.19 1.51 12.51
CA ASP A 63 -0.88 1.70 13.12
C ASP A 63 0.17 1.55 12.01
N ALA A 64 0.75 2.65 11.58
CA ALA A 64 1.75 2.66 10.52
C ALA A 64 3.10 2.22 11.08
N LEU A 65 3.71 1.24 10.44
CA LEU A 65 5.01 0.70 10.88
C LEU A 65 6.20 1.45 10.30
N ASN A 66 6.00 2.18 9.22
CA ASN A 66 7.05 3.01 8.63
C ASN A 66 6.55 4.45 8.49
N HIS A 67 7.46 5.39 8.58
CA HIS A 67 7.15 6.82 8.62
C HIS A 67 8.00 7.59 7.62
N ALA A 68 8.21 7.04 6.44
CA ALA A 68 8.97 7.72 5.39
C ALA A 68 8.24 8.97 4.92
N ASP A 69 9.01 10.00 4.58
CA ASP A 69 8.46 11.20 4.00
C ASP A 69 7.93 10.90 2.60
N HIS A 70 6.66 11.22 2.36
CA HIS A 70 6.03 11.01 1.06
C HIS A 70 6.25 12.16 0.09
N ALA A 71 6.91 13.23 0.51
CA ALA A 71 7.18 14.37 -0.36
C ALA A 71 8.19 13.99 -1.44
N LEU A 72 8.06 14.62 -2.59
CA LEU A 72 9.01 14.43 -3.68
C LEU A 72 10.36 15.03 -3.30
N VAL A 73 11.40 14.23 -3.39
CA VAL A 73 12.78 14.67 -3.16
C VAL A 73 13.53 14.57 -4.47
N VAL A 74 14.18 15.66 -4.85
CA VAL A 74 15.02 15.70 -6.04
C VAL A 74 16.48 15.51 -5.61
N VAL A 75 17.10 14.48 -6.15
CA VAL A 75 18.51 14.18 -5.87
C VAL A 75 19.31 14.51 -7.11
N GLU A 76 20.32 15.35 -6.94
CA GLU A 76 21.22 15.70 -8.03
C GLU A 76 22.33 14.64 -8.15
N ALA A 77 22.61 14.25 -9.39
CA ALA A 77 23.65 13.26 -9.69
C ALA A 77 25.04 13.88 -9.71
#